data_22a44483b643f5235d4a47d63bc85808
#
_entry.id   22a44483b643f5235d4a47d63bc85808
#
_cell.length_a   1.000
_cell.length_b   1.000
_cell.length_c   1.000
_cell.angle_alpha   90.00
_cell.angle_beta   90.00
_cell.angle_gamma   90.00
#
_symmetry.space_group_name_H-M   'P 1'
#
loop_
_entity.id
_entity.type
_entity.pdbx_description
1 polymer ?
#
loop_
_entity_poly.entity_id
_entity_poly.type
_entity_poly.pdbx_seq_one_letter_code
_entity_poly.pdbx_strand_id
1 'polypeptide(L)'
;PVNVNEMVLRIQALLRRAQMVADRRQSIGATSFEFDSFTVRRGSDTLVLPQKEFLLLYKLVSSPGHIFTRQQLMDDIWGVDSQTDPRTVDVHINRLRDHFRENPDFEIVTVRGIGYKAVRK
;
A
#
# COMPACT_ATOMS: atom_id res chain seq x y z
N PRO A 1 -33.35 -27.28 -5.28
CA PRO A 1 -33.63 -25.92 -4.82
C PRO A 1 -32.35 -25.17 -4.52
N VAL A 2 -32.29 -23.95 -4.98
CA VAL A 2 -31.16 -23.09 -4.69
C VAL A 2 -31.14 -22.85 -3.18
N ASN A 3 -30.04 -23.19 -2.55
CA ASN A 3 -29.84 -22.95 -1.15
C ASN A 3 -29.72 -21.44 -0.91
N VAL A 4 -30.58 -20.91 -0.03
CA VAL A 4 -30.60 -19.47 0.26
C VAL A 4 -29.22 -19.03 0.81
N ASN A 5 -28.57 -19.88 1.58
CA ASN A 5 -27.22 -19.60 2.09
C ASN A 5 -26.19 -19.50 0.97
N GLU A 6 -26.34 -20.29 -0.08
CA GLU A 6 -25.47 -20.25 -1.24
C GLU A 6 -25.62 -18.93 -2.02
N MET A 7 -26.86 -18.44 -2.16
CA MET A 7 -27.13 -17.15 -2.78
C MET A 7 -26.52 -16.00 -1.98
N VAL A 8 -26.66 -16.02 -0.67
CA VAL A 8 -26.10 -14.98 0.22
C VAL A 8 -24.58 -14.96 0.13
N LEU A 9 -23.94 -16.13 0.13
CA LEU A 9 -22.50 -16.23 0.01
C LEU A 9 -22.01 -15.70 -1.35
N ARG A 10 -22.78 -15.96 -2.41
CA ARG A 10 -22.42 -15.47 -3.74
C ARG A 10 -22.50 -13.94 -3.83
N ILE A 11 -23.53 -13.34 -3.23
CA ILE A 11 -23.68 -11.89 -3.19
C ILE A 11 -22.56 -11.25 -2.38
N GLN A 12 -22.22 -11.83 -1.25
CA GLN A 12 -21.11 -11.34 -0.41
C GLN A 12 -19.77 -11.42 -1.15
N ALA A 13 -19.53 -12.48 -1.92
CA ALA A 13 -18.32 -12.63 -2.71
C ALA A 13 -18.21 -11.57 -3.80
N LEU A 14 -19.33 -11.25 -4.48
CA LEU A 14 -19.37 -10.21 -5.50
C LEU A 14 -19.14 -8.83 -4.91
N LEU A 15 -19.75 -8.52 -3.76
CA LEU A 15 -19.54 -7.25 -3.08
C LEU A 15 -18.10 -7.10 -2.61
N ARG A 16 -17.52 -8.17 -2.09
CA ARG A 16 -16.11 -8.18 -1.67
C ARG A 16 -15.18 -7.92 -2.85
N ARG A 17 -15.46 -8.55 -4.00
CA ARG A 17 -14.66 -8.34 -5.21
C ARG A 17 -14.77 -6.91 -5.72
N ALA A 18 -15.98 -6.34 -5.73
CA ALA A 18 -16.18 -4.95 -6.13
C ALA A 18 -15.44 -3.99 -5.20
N GLN A 19 -15.47 -4.25 -3.89
CA GLN A 19 -14.76 -3.46 -2.90
C GLN A 19 -13.25 -3.58 -3.07
N MET A 20 -12.73 -4.77 -3.37
CA MET A 20 -11.31 -4.97 -3.64
C MET A 20 -10.85 -4.20 -4.89
N VAL A 21 -11.66 -4.17 -5.94
CA VAL A 21 -11.36 -3.39 -7.14
C VAL A 21 -11.35 -1.90 -6.83
N ALA A 22 -12.32 -1.42 -6.04
CA ALA A 22 -12.36 -0.02 -5.61
C ALA A 22 -11.14 0.32 -4.72
N ASP A 23 -10.74 -0.60 -3.84
CA ASP A 23 -9.62 -0.41 -2.93
C ASP A 23 -8.25 -0.49 -3.63
N ARG A 24 -8.20 -0.95 -4.87
CA ARG A 24 -6.96 -0.99 -5.67
C ARG A 24 -6.51 0.38 -6.16
N ARG A 25 -7.35 1.39 -5.98
CA ARG A 25 -7.00 2.78 -6.26
C ARG A 25 -7.07 3.56 -4.97
N GLN A 26 -5.94 4.12 -4.60
CA GLN A 26 -5.84 5.02 -3.46
C GLN A 26 -5.39 6.37 -3.97
N SER A 27 -5.76 7.42 -3.25
CA SER A 27 -5.27 8.75 -3.58
C SER A 27 -5.10 9.57 -2.31
N ILE A 28 -4.08 10.43 -2.32
CA ILE A 28 -3.86 11.44 -1.29
C ILE A 28 -3.62 12.75 -2.02
N GLY A 29 -4.50 13.73 -1.79
CA GLY A 29 -4.44 14.98 -2.55
C GLY A 29 -4.56 14.73 -4.05
N ALA A 30 -3.61 15.23 -4.82
CA ALA A 30 -3.56 15.06 -6.28
C ALA A 30 -2.79 13.81 -6.71
N THR A 31 -2.22 13.07 -5.77
CA THR A 31 -1.42 11.86 -6.05
C THR A 31 -2.32 10.63 -5.99
N SER A 32 -2.32 9.84 -7.06
CA SER A 32 -3.05 8.58 -7.12
C SER A 32 -2.10 7.39 -7.22
N PHE A 33 -2.51 6.28 -6.62
CA PHE A 33 -1.73 5.05 -6.55
C PHE A 33 -2.54 3.93 -7.22
N GLU A 34 -2.02 3.42 -8.33
CA GLU A 34 -2.70 2.39 -9.13
C GLU A 34 -2.06 1.03 -8.87
N PHE A 35 -2.78 0.17 -8.15
CA PHE A 35 -2.28 -1.15 -7.75
C PHE A 35 -2.03 -2.07 -8.95
N ASP A 36 -2.88 -2.02 -9.96
CA ASP A 36 -2.81 -2.97 -11.08
C ASP A 36 -1.57 -2.75 -11.96
N SER A 37 -1.02 -1.55 -11.97
CA SER A 37 0.12 -1.19 -12.81
C SER A 37 1.35 -0.75 -12.01
N PHE A 38 1.29 -0.82 -10.68
CA PHE A 38 2.35 -0.34 -9.78
C PHE A 38 2.76 1.11 -10.10
N THR A 39 1.77 1.93 -10.44
CA THR A 39 1.99 3.28 -10.94
C THR A 39 1.53 4.31 -9.93
N VAL A 40 2.34 5.36 -9.77
CA VAL A 40 1.98 6.55 -9.00
C VAL A 40 1.86 7.71 -9.97
N ARG A 41 0.73 8.41 -9.91
CA ARG A 41 0.44 9.54 -10.81
C ARG A 41 0.14 10.80 -10.01
N ARG A 42 0.66 11.90 -10.49
CA ARG A 42 0.30 13.23 -10.00
C ARG A 42 0.29 14.20 -11.18
N GLY A 43 -0.90 14.63 -11.58
CA GLY A 43 -1.05 15.43 -12.81
C GLY A 43 -0.57 14.65 -14.02
N SER A 44 0.36 15.22 -14.76
CA SER A 44 0.98 14.55 -15.92
C SER A 44 2.17 13.68 -15.55
N ASP A 45 2.62 13.75 -14.30
CA ASP A 45 3.77 12.96 -13.84
C ASP A 45 3.32 11.53 -13.52
N THR A 46 4.08 10.57 -14.04
CA THR A 46 3.80 9.15 -13.87
C THR A 46 5.09 8.43 -13.49
N LEU A 47 5.05 7.64 -12.44
CA LEU A 47 6.19 6.85 -11.98
C LEU A 47 5.75 5.40 -11.76
N VAL A 48 6.40 4.47 -12.46
CA VAL A 48 6.20 3.03 -12.25
C VAL A 48 7.27 2.55 -11.29
N LEU A 49 6.85 1.93 -10.19
CA LEU A 49 7.76 1.45 -9.15
C LEU A 49 7.96 -0.07 -9.27
N PRO A 50 9.12 -0.57 -8.82
CA PRO A 50 9.29 -2.02 -8.62
C PRO A 50 8.22 -2.56 -7.70
N GLN A 51 7.83 -3.81 -7.90
CA GLN A 51 6.69 -4.42 -7.19
C GLN A 51 6.75 -4.23 -5.68
N LYS A 52 7.86 -4.59 -5.05
CA LYS A 52 7.97 -4.52 -3.58
C LYS A 52 7.93 -3.09 -3.06
N GLU A 53 8.54 -2.16 -3.77
CA GLU A 53 8.47 -0.74 -3.40
C GLU A 53 7.05 -0.21 -3.50
N PHE A 54 6.34 -0.55 -4.58
CA PHE A 54 4.95 -0.13 -4.75
C PHE A 54 4.04 -0.72 -3.67
N LEU A 55 4.16 -2.02 -3.42
CA LEU A 55 3.33 -2.69 -2.41
C LEU A 55 3.55 -2.10 -1.02
N LEU A 56 4.80 -1.79 -0.69
CA LEU A 56 5.14 -1.15 0.57
C LEU A 56 4.51 0.24 0.68
N LEU A 57 4.66 1.06 -0.35
CA LEU A 57 4.05 2.39 -0.39
C LEU A 57 2.53 2.30 -0.31
N TYR A 58 1.92 1.42 -1.09
CA TYR A 58 0.48 1.24 -1.12
C TYR A 58 -0.08 0.86 0.25
N LYS A 59 0.61 -0.03 0.96
CA LYS A 59 0.23 -0.42 2.32
C LYS A 59 0.17 0.79 3.24
N LEU A 60 1.20 1.62 3.20
CA LEU A 60 1.30 2.80 4.05
C LEU A 60 0.22 3.85 3.71
N VAL A 61 0.04 4.15 2.42
CA VAL A 61 -0.91 5.20 2.00
C VAL A 61 -2.36 4.76 2.09
N SER A 62 -2.63 3.46 2.14
CA SER A 62 -3.98 2.94 2.33
C SER A 62 -4.54 3.25 3.71
N SER A 63 -3.68 3.51 4.68
CA SER A 63 -4.07 3.83 6.06
C SER A 63 -3.20 4.99 6.59
N PRO A 64 -3.42 6.21 6.09
CA PRO A 64 -2.61 7.35 6.52
C PRO A 64 -2.67 7.54 8.04
N GLY A 65 -1.52 7.80 8.63
CA GLY A 65 -1.39 7.97 10.08
C GLY A 65 -1.27 6.68 10.87
N HIS A 66 -1.53 5.54 10.26
CA HIS A 66 -1.38 4.24 10.92
C HIS A 66 0.09 3.82 10.94
N ILE A 67 0.57 3.41 12.11
CA ILE A 67 1.94 2.95 12.29
C ILE A 67 2.03 1.46 11.99
N PHE A 68 2.90 1.10 11.05
CA PHE A 68 3.20 -0.30 10.74
C PHE A 68 4.59 -0.63 11.23
N THR A 69 4.73 -1.75 11.94
CA THR A 69 6.05 -2.22 12.36
C THR A 69 6.81 -2.79 11.17
N ARG A 70 8.15 -2.82 11.26
CA ARG A 70 8.97 -3.47 10.24
C ARG A 70 8.53 -4.91 10.00
N GLN A 71 8.22 -5.63 11.07
CA GLN A 71 7.79 -7.03 10.97
C GLN A 71 6.47 -7.17 10.25
N GLN A 72 5.50 -6.30 10.52
CA GLN A 72 4.22 -6.29 9.80
C GLN A 72 4.43 -6.05 8.31
N LEU A 73 5.29 -5.09 7.97
CA LEU A 73 5.59 -4.78 6.57
C LEU A 73 6.31 -5.94 5.89
N MET A 74 7.25 -6.59 6.58
CA MET A 74 7.92 -7.77 6.06
C MET A 74 6.93 -8.89 5.78
N ASP A 75 6.08 -9.20 6.75
CA ASP A 75 5.11 -10.29 6.61
C ASP A 75 4.11 -10.03 5.49
N ASP A 76 3.63 -8.80 5.37
CA ASP A 76 2.60 -8.45 4.40
C ASP A 76 3.15 -8.32 2.97
N ILE A 77 4.37 -7.87 2.81
CA ILE A 77 4.95 -7.58 1.49
C ILE A 77 5.83 -8.73 0.99
N TRP A 78 6.68 -9.27 1.86
CA TRP A 78 7.61 -10.35 1.50
C TRP A 78 7.12 -11.75 1.89
N GLY A 79 6.17 -11.83 2.84
CA GLY A 79 5.61 -13.09 3.33
C GLY A 79 6.22 -13.53 4.65
N VAL A 80 5.40 -14.23 5.45
CA VAL A 80 5.77 -14.68 6.80
C VAL A 80 6.97 -15.63 6.76
N ASP A 81 7.07 -16.44 5.70
CA ASP A 81 8.13 -17.44 5.55
C ASP A 81 9.37 -16.88 4.85
N SER A 82 9.39 -15.57 4.55
CA SER A 82 10.53 -14.96 3.89
C SER A 82 11.74 -14.94 4.81
N GLN A 83 12.92 -15.28 4.26
CA GLN A 83 14.18 -15.17 4.97
C GLN A 83 14.86 -13.82 4.73
N THR A 84 14.15 -12.89 4.10
CA THR A 84 14.66 -11.56 3.83
C THR A 84 14.88 -10.81 5.13
N ASP A 85 16.02 -10.13 5.26
CA ASP A 85 16.35 -9.33 6.44
C ASP A 85 15.39 -8.14 6.53
N PRO A 86 14.83 -7.84 7.73
CA PRO A 86 13.99 -6.66 7.94
C PRO A 86 14.62 -5.32 7.53
N ARG A 87 15.95 -5.25 7.46
CA ARG A 87 16.66 -4.07 6.94
C ARG A 87 16.30 -3.76 5.50
N THR A 88 15.81 -4.74 4.75
CA THR A 88 15.32 -4.55 3.39
C THR A 88 14.16 -3.56 3.35
N VAL A 89 13.30 -3.56 4.37
CA VAL A 89 12.23 -2.57 4.51
C VAL A 89 12.82 -1.16 4.55
N ASP A 90 13.86 -0.96 5.35
CA ASP A 90 14.48 0.36 5.51
C ASP A 90 15.07 0.86 4.18
N VAL A 91 15.70 -0.03 3.43
CA VAL A 91 16.25 0.31 2.11
C VAL A 91 15.16 0.76 1.15
N HIS A 92 14.05 0.01 1.12
CA HIS A 92 12.91 0.35 0.26
C HIS A 92 12.23 1.65 0.70
N ILE A 93 12.10 1.88 1.99
CA ILE A 93 11.57 3.13 2.53
C ILE A 93 12.43 4.32 2.11
N ASN A 94 13.73 4.20 2.18
CA ASN A 94 14.64 5.28 1.78
C ASN A 94 14.52 5.58 0.28
N ARG A 95 14.38 4.55 -0.55
CA ARG A 95 14.16 4.73 -1.99
C ARG A 95 12.83 5.45 -2.26
N LEU A 96 11.77 5.07 -1.55
CA LEU A 96 10.49 5.74 -1.67
C LEU A 96 10.57 7.19 -1.23
N ARG A 97 11.26 7.48 -0.15
CA ARG A 97 11.48 8.85 0.31
C ARG A 97 12.21 9.69 -0.74
N ASP A 98 13.22 9.12 -1.39
CA ASP A 98 13.94 9.82 -2.44
C ASP A 98 13.05 10.12 -3.64
N HIS A 99 12.21 9.16 -4.05
CA HIS A 99 11.28 9.35 -5.16
C HIS A 99 10.24 10.43 -4.87
N PHE A 100 9.76 10.53 -3.65
CA PHE A 100 8.64 11.40 -3.28
C PHE A 100 9.02 12.54 -2.34
N ARG A 101 10.29 12.88 -2.28
CA ARG A 101 10.80 13.94 -1.39
C ARG A 101 10.07 15.26 -1.62
N GLU A 102 9.81 15.62 -2.86
CA GLU A 102 9.18 16.87 -3.23
C GLU A 102 7.66 16.76 -3.41
N ASN A 103 7.09 15.60 -3.13
CA ASN A 103 5.64 15.43 -3.25
C ASN A 103 4.93 16.24 -2.18
N PRO A 104 3.99 17.15 -2.56
CA PRO A 104 3.32 18.03 -1.58
C PRO A 104 2.14 17.37 -0.87
N ASP A 105 1.75 16.17 -1.27
CA ASP A 105 0.51 15.54 -0.81
C ASP A 105 0.72 14.63 0.40
N PHE A 106 1.87 13.96 0.48
CA PHE A 106 2.15 13.02 1.56
C PHE A 106 3.65 12.90 1.81
N GLU A 107 3.97 12.30 2.95
CA GLU A 107 5.35 11.92 3.27
C GLU A 107 5.37 10.64 4.07
N ILE A 108 6.49 9.93 4.03
CA ILE A 108 6.71 8.72 4.83
C ILE A 108 7.56 9.12 6.03
N VAL A 109 7.03 8.83 7.22
CA VAL A 109 7.65 9.23 8.49
C VAL A 109 8.15 7.99 9.23
N THR A 110 9.35 8.05 9.76
CA THR A 110 9.87 7.03 10.67
C THR A 110 9.29 7.27 12.06
N VAL A 111 8.68 6.23 12.63
CA VAL A 111 8.30 6.24 14.03
C VAL A 111 9.40 5.50 14.79
N ARG A 112 10.26 6.26 15.45
CA ARG A 112 11.50 5.77 16.05
C ARG A 112 11.22 4.61 17.00
N GLY A 113 11.92 3.49 16.77
CA GLY A 113 11.80 2.30 17.59
C GLY A 113 10.57 1.43 17.32
N ILE A 114 9.70 1.85 16.39
CA ILE A 114 8.47 1.11 16.08
C ILE A 114 8.42 0.72 14.60
N GLY A 115 8.42 1.70 13.69
CA GLY A 115 8.30 1.41 12.27
C GLY A 115 8.06 2.66 11.44
N TYR A 116 7.09 2.58 10.54
CA TYR A 116 6.84 3.64 9.56
C TYR A 116 5.35 3.94 9.42
N LYS A 117 5.05 5.15 8.98
CA LYS A 117 3.70 5.55 8.61
C LYS A 117 3.75 6.54 7.45
N ALA A 118 2.68 6.61 6.68
CA ALA A 118 2.48 7.68 5.72
C ALA A 118 1.55 8.73 6.34
N VAL A 119 1.85 9.99 6.13
CA VAL A 119 1.02 11.08 6.61
C VAL A 119 0.71 12.05 5.49
N ARG A 120 -0.45 12.67 5.55
CA ARG A 120 -0.81 13.75 4.64
C ARG A 120 -0.05 15.02 5.02
N LYS A 121 0.40 15.72 4.00
CA LYS A 121 1.00 17.05 4.23
C LYS A 121 -0.04 18.14 4.29
#